data_dad5b99d0abdcaf0d8bdfa84a651d308
#
_entry.id   dad5b99d0abdcaf0d8bdfa84a651d308
#
_cell.length_a   1.000
_cell.length_b   1.000
_cell.length_c   1.000
_cell.angle_alpha   90.00
_cell.angle_beta   90.00
_cell.angle_gamma   90.00
#
_symmetry.space_group_name_H-M   'P 1'
#
loop_
_entity.id
_entity.type
_entity.pdbx_description
1 polymer ?
#
loop_
_entity_poly.entity_id
_entity_poly.type
_entity_poly.pdbx_seq_one_letter_code
_entity_poly.pdbx_strand_id
1 'polypeptide(L)'
;MRDIEKGVYRHYKGGFVYVICTASHSDRDESLIVYQGLNNGKFYARPIESFADNILGVKGEVVEPRFRKATNEEIQAFVDSGECFLDAECLGLEN
;
A
#
# COMPACT_ATOMS: atom_id res chain seq x y z
N MET A 1 18.15 -5.86 0.75
CA MET A 1 17.21 -4.73 0.73
C MET A 1 16.00 -5.10 -0.12
N ARG A 2 14.81 -4.91 0.39
CA ARG A 2 13.59 -5.19 -0.36
C ARG A 2 13.19 -3.98 -1.17
N ASP A 3 12.88 -4.20 -2.45
CA ASP A 3 12.36 -3.15 -3.31
C ASP A 3 10.85 -3.26 -3.36
N ILE A 4 10.18 -2.20 -2.98
CA ILE A 4 8.73 -2.09 -3.06
C ILE A 4 8.41 -1.19 -4.24
N GLU A 5 7.70 -1.72 -5.22
CA GLU A 5 7.30 -0.96 -6.40
C GLU A 5 6.28 0.12 -6.03
N LYS A 6 6.35 1.25 -6.73
CA LYS A 6 5.31 2.27 -6.64
C LYS A 6 4.00 1.73 -7.19
N GLY A 7 2.90 2.23 -6.70
CA GLY A 7 1.59 1.84 -7.19
C GLY A 7 0.60 1.56 -6.07
N VAL A 8 -0.51 0.95 -6.45
CA VAL A 8 -1.62 0.71 -5.54
C VAL A 8 -1.46 -0.66 -4.87
N TYR A 9 -1.59 -0.66 -3.55
CA TYR A 9 -1.55 -1.87 -2.73
C TYR A 9 -2.83 -1.99 -1.93
N ARG A 10 -3.25 -3.23 -1.68
CA ARG A 10 -4.39 -3.53 -0.85
C ARG A 10 -3.92 -3.97 0.53
N HIS A 11 -4.47 -3.31 1.56
CA HIS A 11 -4.24 -3.71 2.95
C HIS A 11 -5.08 -4.95 3.27
N TYR A 12 -4.57 -5.84 4.11
CA TYR A 12 -5.27 -7.08 4.45
C TYR A 12 -6.65 -6.83 5.07
N LYS A 13 -6.87 -5.68 5.66
CA LYS A 13 -8.18 -5.30 6.22
C LYS A 13 -9.11 -4.67 5.19
N GLY A 14 -8.70 -4.58 3.92
CA GLY A 14 -9.54 -4.13 2.83
C GLY A 14 -9.33 -2.71 2.32
N GLY A 15 -8.50 -1.92 2.97
CA GLY A 15 -8.19 -0.57 2.49
C GLY A 15 -7.19 -0.58 1.34
N PHE A 16 -7.13 0.53 0.59
CA PHE A 16 -6.16 0.70 -0.49
C PHE A 16 -5.22 1.86 -0.19
N VAL A 17 -3.97 1.71 -0.59
CA VAL A 17 -2.95 2.75 -0.43
C VAL A 17 -2.17 2.90 -1.74
N TYR A 18 -1.60 4.09 -1.96
CA TYR A 18 -0.72 4.36 -3.08
C TYR A 18 0.70 4.54 -2.56
N VAL A 19 1.60 3.63 -2.95
CA VAL A 19 3.01 3.73 -2.58
C VAL A 19 3.68 4.77 -3.45
N ILE A 20 4.23 5.81 -2.83
CA ILE A 20 4.80 6.98 -3.50
C ILE A 20 6.30 6.81 -3.69
N CYS A 21 7.02 6.49 -2.63
CA CYS A 21 8.48 6.38 -2.67
C CYS A 21 9.02 5.65 -1.46
N THR A 22 10.30 5.37 -1.50
CA THR A 22 11.07 4.90 -0.34
C THR A 22 11.85 6.10 0.19
N ALA A 23 11.87 6.27 1.49
CA ALA A 23 12.61 7.35 2.14
C ALA A 23 13.56 6.78 3.19
N SER A 24 14.62 7.53 3.50
CA SER A 24 15.53 7.20 4.58
C SER A 24 15.09 7.94 5.84
N HIS A 25 15.07 7.25 6.97
CA HIS A 25 14.81 7.90 8.25
C HIS A 25 15.97 8.83 8.57
N SER A 26 15.69 10.07 8.97
CA SER A 26 16.74 11.09 9.20
C SER A 26 17.65 10.77 10.38
N ASP A 27 17.10 10.08 11.39
CA ASP A 27 17.80 9.85 12.65
C ASP A 27 18.21 8.38 12.87
N ARG A 28 17.78 7.49 12.01
CA ARG A 28 18.05 6.06 12.11
C ARG A 28 18.50 5.51 10.77
N ASP A 29 19.30 4.44 10.81
CA ASP A 29 19.67 3.71 9.60
C ASP A 29 18.53 2.77 9.22
N GLU A 30 17.46 3.35 8.68
CA GLU A 30 16.22 2.65 8.41
C GLU A 30 15.58 3.20 7.14
N SER A 31 15.06 2.30 6.31
CA SER A 31 14.31 2.67 5.11
C SER A 31 12.81 2.62 5.40
N LEU A 32 12.11 3.62 4.91
CA LEU A 32 10.66 3.77 5.10
C LEU A 32 9.95 3.72 3.76
N ILE A 33 8.75 3.15 3.75
CA ILE A 33 7.83 3.26 2.62
C ILE A 33 6.89 4.41 2.90
N VAL A 34 6.84 5.37 1.98
CA VAL A 34 5.91 6.51 2.06
C VAL A 34 4.72 6.20 1.17
N TYR A 35 3.52 6.26 1.72
CA TYR A 35 2.31 5.95 0.98
C TYR A 35 1.15 6.84 1.42
N GLN A 36 0.15 6.92 0.56
CA GLN A 36 -1.06 7.70 0.81
C GLN A 36 -2.25 6.76 0.88
N GLY A 37 -3.06 6.90 1.93
CA GLY A 37 -4.31 6.16 2.02
C GLY A 37 -5.29 6.68 0.99
N LEU A 38 -5.82 5.81 0.14
CA LEU A 38 -6.74 6.20 -0.93
C LEU A 38 -8.16 6.41 -0.43
N ASN A 39 -8.47 5.92 0.77
CA ASN A 39 -9.77 6.12 1.39
C ASN A 39 -9.88 7.47 2.10
N ASN A 40 -8.77 7.98 2.63
CA ASN A 40 -8.77 9.19 3.48
C ASN A 40 -7.83 10.29 3.01
N GLY A 41 -6.96 10.02 2.03
CA GLY A 41 -6.01 11.01 1.52
C GLY A 41 -4.82 11.30 2.41
N LYS A 42 -4.70 10.62 3.54
CA LYS A 42 -3.61 10.88 4.49
C LYS A 42 -2.32 10.20 4.05
N PHE A 43 -1.19 10.84 4.39
CA PHE A 43 0.13 10.30 4.11
C PHE A 43 0.67 9.56 5.31
N TYR A 44 1.36 8.45 5.05
CA TYR A 44 1.94 7.61 6.07
C TYR A 44 3.36 7.22 5.69
N ALA A 45 4.16 6.90 6.69
CA ALA A 45 5.47 6.29 6.49
C ALA A 45 5.60 5.11 7.45
N ARG A 46 6.15 4.02 6.95
CA ARG A 46 6.26 2.76 7.70
C ARG A 46 7.59 2.10 7.37
N PRO A 47 8.28 1.47 8.34
CA PRO A 47 9.48 0.71 8.03
C PRO A 47 9.23 -0.33 6.94
N ILE A 48 10.18 -0.49 6.04
CA ILE A 48 10.03 -1.38 4.88
C ILE A 48 9.71 -2.81 5.29
N GLU A 49 10.31 -3.32 6.35
CA GLU A 49 10.04 -4.66 6.86
C GLU A 49 8.60 -4.79 7.33
N SER A 50 8.07 -3.74 7.97
CA SER A 50 6.69 -3.72 8.44
C SER A 50 5.70 -3.69 7.29
N PHE A 51 6.04 -2.97 6.20
CA PHE A 51 5.17 -2.92 5.01
C PHE A 51 5.13 -4.27 4.31
N ALA A 52 6.27 -4.94 4.21
CA ALA A 52 6.41 -6.22 3.52
C ALA A 52 6.07 -7.44 4.39
N ASP A 53 5.63 -7.19 5.61
CA ASP A 53 5.37 -8.22 6.60
C ASP A 53 4.12 -9.04 6.27
N ASN A 54 4.04 -10.23 6.86
CA ASN A 54 2.87 -11.10 6.74
C ASN A 54 2.04 -11.07 8.01
N ILE A 55 0.74 -11.21 7.85
CA ILE A 55 -0.18 -11.37 8.98
C ILE A 55 -0.16 -12.84 9.37
N LEU A 56 0.05 -13.10 10.65
CA LEU A 56 0.09 -14.45 11.19
C LEU A 56 -1.25 -14.81 11.82
N GLY A 57 -1.61 -16.08 11.67
CA GLY A 57 -2.77 -16.63 12.32
C GLY A 57 -2.51 -16.91 13.80
N VAL A 58 -3.53 -17.41 14.48
CA VAL A 58 -3.49 -17.67 15.93
C VAL A 58 -2.39 -18.65 16.30
N LYS A 59 -2.07 -19.58 15.40
CA LYS A 59 -1.02 -20.60 15.63
C LYS A 59 0.33 -20.21 15.05
N GLY A 60 0.48 -18.96 14.61
CA GLY A 60 1.72 -18.47 14.01
C GLY A 60 1.89 -18.80 12.54
N GLU A 61 0.90 -19.42 11.90
CA GLU A 61 0.94 -19.69 10.46
C GLU A 61 0.77 -18.40 9.65
N VAL A 62 1.41 -18.34 8.47
CA VAL A 62 1.26 -17.22 7.56
C VAL A 62 -0.12 -17.30 6.90
N VAL A 63 -0.95 -16.29 7.10
CA VAL A 63 -2.30 -16.21 6.54
C VAL A 63 -2.29 -15.42 5.25
N GLU A 64 -1.73 -14.22 5.27
CA GLU A 64 -1.69 -13.34 4.11
C GLU A 64 -0.66 -12.22 4.32
N PRO A 65 -0.20 -11.56 3.25
CA PRO A 65 0.66 -10.38 3.41
C PRO A 65 -0.16 -9.21 3.95
N ARG A 66 0.50 -8.35 4.74
CA ARG A 66 -0.13 -7.14 5.27
C ARG A 66 -0.59 -6.22 4.14
N PHE A 67 0.25 -6.06 3.12
CA PHE A 67 -0.05 -5.32 1.89
C PHE A 67 0.31 -6.19 0.70
N ARG A 68 -0.53 -6.21 -0.31
CA ARG A 68 -0.24 -6.86 -1.58
C ARG A 68 -0.54 -5.93 -2.73
N LYS A 69 0.15 -6.11 -3.83
CA LYS A 69 -0.10 -5.32 -5.03
C LYS A 69 -1.54 -5.53 -5.46
N ALA A 70 -2.29 -4.45 -5.64
CA ALA A 70 -3.66 -4.53 -6.11
C ALA A 70 -3.69 -4.86 -7.61
N THR A 71 -4.70 -5.63 -8.03
CA THR A 71 -4.92 -5.89 -9.45
C THR A 71 -5.59 -4.68 -10.09
N ASN A 72 -5.47 -4.55 -11.41
CA ASN A 72 -6.13 -3.47 -12.14
C ASN A 72 -7.64 -3.51 -11.95
N GLU A 73 -8.22 -4.71 -11.88
CA GLU A 73 -9.65 -4.90 -11.64
C GLU A 73 -10.07 -4.38 -10.27
N GLU A 74 -9.27 -4.66 -9.25
CA GLU A 74 -9.53 -4.18 -7.90
C GLU A 74 -9.44 -2.66 -7.82
N ILE A 75 -8.43 -2.08 -8.46
CA ILE A 75 -8.23 -0.63 -8.49
C ILE A 75 -9.41 0.04 -9.19
N GLN A 76 -9.82 -0.49 -10.34
CA GLN A 76 -10.94 0.06 -11.11
C GLN A 76 -12.24 0.00 -10.32
N ALA A 77 -12.51 -1.13 -9.68
CA ALA A 77 -13.71 -1.28 -8.85
C ALA A 77 -13.73 -0.28 -7.69
N PHE A 78 -12.57 -0.05 -7.08
CA PHE A 78 -12.45 0.91 -5.98
C PHE A 78 -12.69 2.35 -6.46
N VAL A 79 -12.11 2.73 -7.60
CA VAL A 79 -12.34 4.05 -8.21
C VAL A 79 -13.81 4.23 -8.58
N ASP A 80 -14.41 3.20 -9.18
CA ASP A 80 -15.81 3.23 -9.62
C ASP A 80 -16.79 3.33 -8.44
N SER A 81 -16.39 2.86 -7.27
CA SER A 81 -17.23 2.96 -6.06
C SER A 81 -17.34 4.40 -5.53
N GLY A 82 -16.45 5.29 -5.99
CA GLY A 82 -16.41 6.68 -5.53
C GLY A 82 -15.71 6.85 -4.18
N GLU A 83 -15.16 5.81 -3.61
CA GLU A 83 -14.46 5.87 -2.31
C GLU A 83 -13.01 6.33 -2.43
N CYS A 84 -12.46 6.31 -3.64
CA CYS A 84 -11.07 6.66 -3.89
C CYS A 84 -10.86 8.17 -3.83
N PHE A 85 -9.87 8.60 -3.07
CA PHE A 85 -9.48 10.01 -2.96
C PHE A 85 -8.90 10.54 -4.28
N LEU A 86 -8.16 9.69 -5.01
CA LEU A 86 -7.56 10.04 -6.30
C LEU A 86 -8.39 9.45 -7.44
N ASP A 87 -8.35 10.11 -8.60
CA ASP A 87 -9.02 9.58 -9.79
C ASP A 87 -8.15 8.55 -10.52
N ALA A 88 -8.73 7.93 -11.54
CA ALA A 88 -8.04 6.87 -12.28
C ALA A 88 -6.76 7.38 -12.97
N GLU A 89 -6.75 8.62 -13.44
CA GLU A 89 -5.57 9.20 -14.09
C GLU A 89 -4.41 9.33 -13.11
N CYS A 90 -4.68 9.79 -11.89
CA CYS A 90 -3.66 9.92 -10.87
C CYS A 90 -3.06 8.58 -10.48
N LEU A 91 -3.85 7.51 -10.59
CA LEU A 91 -3.41 6.16 -10.28
C LEU A 91 -2.72 5.46 -11.45
N GLY A 92 -2.66 6.10 -12.61
CA GLY A 92 -2.02 5.54 -13.79
C GLY A 92 -2.85 4.48 -14.50
N LEU A 93 -4.16 4.45 -14.27
CA LEU A 93 -5.05 3.54 -14.97
C LEU A 93 -5.38 4.08 -16.36
N GLU A 94 -5.31 3.20 -17.35
CA GLU A 94 -5.74 3.54 -18.70
C GLU A 94 -7.21 3.15 -18.90
N ASN A 95 -7.93 4.02 -19.55
CA ASN A 95 -9.32 3.76 -19.90
C ASN A 95 -9.41 3.01 -21.24
#